data_116c2e5198317750afe7883149a70b20
#
_entry.id   116c2e5198317750afe7883149a70b20
#
_cell.length_a   1.000
_cell.length_b   1.000
_cell.length_c   1.000
_cell.angle_alpha   90.00
_cell.angle_beta   90.00
_cell.angle_gamma   90.00
#
_symmetry.space_group_name_H-M   'P 1'
#
loop_
_entity.id
_entity.type
_entity.pdbx_description
1 polymer ?
#
loop_
_entity_poly.entity_id
_entity_poly.type
_entity_poly.pdbx_seq_one_letter_code
_entity_poly.pdbx_strand_id
1 'polypeptide(L)'
;VNGEKIKVISEAFRDEVVELRHQFHKHPETAWKEVETTRKIESLLREWGFEHIRRGVRGTSCGVVADLNPGREGPSIALRADMDALAIKEENSVPYVSECEGVMHACGHDSHMAILLGAARVLSSIKDDLPGRVRLIFQPAEEGGSTSENYPGAECMIREGVLEGIDAIAGLHIWSPLETGLVAVRPGAFMSACDSWTVRIYGKGGHGAMPQDAIDPTLAATTFVNLLQTIVSREVDPKEIAILSVGKIITGSAFNIIPDSVEVTGTTRTFNPAIQDNMPVMIQRIADGVCAALRCRAELEYTRFVPPTINDEELTKQFIETAKGIIGEERVQISPLIMVSEDFSYFQEKIPGVFFFLGCGNPAKGTDNPHHSPRFNVDDDALSTGVELLAGFAAEFLAGKR
;
A
#
# COMPACT_ATOMS: atom_id res chain seq x y z
N VAL A 1 -28.78 9.31 -2.18
CA VAL A 1 -28.49 10.35 -1.16
C VAL A 1 -27.96 11.57 -1.89
N ASN A 2 -28.40 12.80 -1.54
CA ASN A 2 -27.91 14.02 -2.19
C ASN A 2 -26.49 14.36 -1.66
N GLY A 3 -25.54 14.63 -2.55
CA GLY A 3 -24.16 15.03 -2.20
C GLY A 3 -24.10 16.25 -1.26
N GLU A 4 -25.03 17.19 -1.41
CA GLU A 4 -25.16 18.34 -0.50
C GLU A 4 -25.45 17.93 0.96
N LYS A 5 -26.27 16.88 1.17
CA LYS A 5 -26.54 16.33 2.51
C LYS A 5 -25.29 15.73 3.13
N ILE A 6 -24.47 15.00 2.34
CA ILE A 6 -23.19 14.44 2.79
C ILE A 6 -22.24 15.55 3.19
N LYS A 7 -22.11 16.60 2.38
CA LYS A 7 -21.25 17.74 2.66
C LYS A 7 -21.62 18.46 3.96
N VAL A 8 -22.91 18.73 4.16
CA VAL A 8 -23.40 19.40 5.40
C VAL A 8 -23.08 18.55 6.64
N ILE A 9 -23.26 17.22 6.55
CA ILE A 9 -22.96 16.33 7.67
C ILE A 9 -21.45 16.23 7.90
N SER A 10 -20.64 16.11 6.83
CA SER A 10 -19.19 16.08 6.90
C SER A 10 -18.62 17.32 7.59
N GLU A 11 -19.08 18.50 7.20
CA GLU A 11 -18.65 19.77 7.81
C GLU A 11 -18.99 19.84 9.31
N ALA A 12 -20.11 19.27 9.74
CA ALA A 12 -20.48 19.22 11.15
C ALA A 12 -19.53 18.34 12.01
N PHE A 13 -18.80 17.42 11.39
CA PHE A 13 -17.84 16.53 12.07
C PHE A 13 -16.37 16.88 11.78
N ARG A 14 -16.10 17.96 11.07
CA ARG A 14 -14.75 18.34 10.66
C ARG A 14 -13.76 18.38 11.81
N ASP A 15 -14.09 19.11 12.86
CA ASP A 15 -13.20 19.28 14.03
C ASP A 15 -12.98 17.95 14.76
N GLU A 16 -14.00 17.08 14.82
CA GLU A 16 -13.87 15.72 15.39
C GLU A 16 -12.89 14.85 14.58
N VAL A 17 -12.95 14.93 13.24
CA VAL A 17 -12.03 14.19 12.34
C VAL A 17 -10.59 14.66 12.51
N VAL A 18 -10.37 15.98 12.60
CA VAL A 18 -9.04 16.56 12.85
C VAL A 18 -8.49 16.10 14.21
N GLU A 19 -9.33 16.16 15.26
CA GLU A 19 -8.92 15.72 16.58
C GLU A 19 -8.60 14.21 16.63
N LEU A 20 -9.38 13.38 15.93
CA LEU A 20 -9.10 11.94 15.81
C LEU A 20 -7.75 11.69 15.12
N ARG A 21 -7.46 12.38 14.01
CA ARG A 21 -6.16 12.32 13.35
C ARG A 21 -5.03 12.68 14.31
N HIS A 22 -5.14 13.80 15.05
CA HIS A 22 -4.13 14.24 16.01
C HIS A 22 -3.94 13.25 17.14
N GLN A 23 -5.00 12.61 17.62
CA GLN A 23 -4.93 11.57 18.66
C GLN A 23 -4.18 10.31 18.16
N PHE A 24 -4.46 9.85 16.93
CA PHE A 24 -3.71 8.74 16.33
C PHE A 24 -2.25 9.11 16.10
N HIS A 25 -1.98 10.33 15.62
CA HIS A 25 -0.61 10.80 15.39
C HIS A 25 0.24 10.83 16.67
N LYS A 26 -0.37 11.20 17.81
CA LYS A 26 0.30 11.21 19.12
C LYS A 26 0.66 9.83 19.62
N HIS A 27 -0.14 8.81 19.30
CA HIS A 27 0.00 7.46 19.84
C HIS A 27 0.17 6.43 18.73
N PRO A 28 1.20 6.55 17.87
CA PRO A 28 1.42 5.65 16.76
C PRO A 28 1.87 4.28 17.23
N GLU A 29 1.35 3.25 16.58
CA GLU A 29 1.72 1.85 16.81
C GLU A 29 2.23 1.23 15.52
N THR A 30 3.34 0.48 15.56
CA THR A 30 3.91 -0.15 14.38
C THR A 30 3.16 -1.42 13.99
N ALA A 31 3.40 -1.90 12.77
CA ALA A 31 2.81 -3.10 12.19
C ALA A 31 2.68 -4.28 13.19
N TRP A 32 1.49 -4.85 13.28
CA TRP A 32 1.09 -5.94 14.19
C TRP A 32 1.12 -5.58 15.70
N LYS A 33 1.20 -4.29 16.02
CA LYS A 33 1.15 -3.78 17.40
C LYS A 33 0.06 -2.73 17.63
N GLU A 34 -0.82 -2.51 16.66
CA GLU A 34 -1.89 -1.50 16.63
C GLU A 34 -3.06 -1.87 17.57
N VAL A 35 -2.75 -2.17 18.84
CA VAL A 35 -3.72 -2.70 19.81
C VAL A 35 -4.63 -1.62 20.38
N GLU A 36 -4.05 -0.50 20.81
CA GLU A 36 -4.82 0.62 21.38
C GLU A 36 -5.56 1.38 20.28
N THR A 37 -4.93 1.54 19.10
CA THR A 37 -5.56 2.07 17.89
C THR A 37 -6.81 1.24 17.53
N THR A 38 -6.68 -0.08 17.51
CA THR A 38 -7.80 -1.01 17.28
C THR A 38 -8.93 -0.84 18.28
N ARG A 39 -8.61 -0.73 19.59
CA ARG A 39 -9.61 -0.54 20.65
C ARG A 39 -10.35 0.78 20.50
N LYS A 40 -9.64 1.85 20.18
CA LYS A 40 -10.23 3.17 19.97
C LYS A 40 -11.23 3.13 18.82
N ILE A 41 -10.83 2.58 17.67
CA ILE A 41 -11.69 2.45 16.48
C ILE A 41 -12.92 1.59 16.79
N GLU A 42 -12.73 0.41 17.40
CA GLU A 42 -13.84 -0.46 17.80
C GLU A 42 -14.86 0.26 18.68
N SER A 43 -14.39 1.03 19.67
CA SER A 43 -15.26 1.78 20.58
C SER A 43 -16.13 2.81 19.85
N LEU A 44 -15.53 3.59 18.95
CA LEU A 44 -16.23 4.60 18.17
C LEU A 44 -17.29 3.99 17.23
N LEU A 45 -16.93 2.90 16.54
CA LEU A 45 -17.86 2.22 15.64
C LEU A 45 -19.07 1.63 16.39
N ARG A 46 -18.86 1.07 17.58
CA ARG A 46 -19.96 0.61 18.45
C ARG A 46 -20.90 1.75 18.86
N GLU A 47 -20.33 2.86 19.28
CA GLU A 47 -21.09 4.06 19.66
C GLU A 47 -21.94 4.58 18.51
N TRP A 48 -21.43 4.52 17.28
CA TRP A 48 -22.11 5.01 16.08
C TRP A 48 -23.08 3.98 15.45
N GLY A 49 -23.27 2.84 16.08
CA GLY A 49 -24.27 1.84 15.69
C GLY A 49 -23.86 0.94 14.53
N PHE A 50 -22.56 0.71 14.35
CA PHE A 50 -22.06 -0.35 13.47
C PHE A 50 -22.26 -1.70 14.14
N GLU A 51 -22.48 -2.71 13.30
CA GLU A 51 -22.78 -4.08 13.69
C GLU A 51 -21.71 -5.06 13.19
N HIS A 52 -21.80 -6.34 13.57
CA HIS A 52 -20.86 -7.39 13.19
C HIS A 52 -19.38 -6.98 13.35
N ILE A 53 -19.07 -6.19 14.40
CA ILE A 53 -17.73 -5.72 14.65
C ILE A 53 -16.84 -6.90 15.04
N ARG A 54 -15.83 -7.15 14.23
CA ARG A 54 -14.78 -8.14 14.47
C ARG A 54 -13.47 -7.41 14.75
N ARG A 55 -12.76 -7.80 15.79
CA ARG A 55 -11.45 -7.29 16.17
C ARG A 55 -10.41 -8.38 16.06
N GLY A 56 -9.25 -8.00 15.54
CA GLY A 56 -8.09 -8.87 15.43
C GLY A 56 -8.04 -9.66 14.14
N VAL A 57 -6.84 -9.87 13.67
CA VAL A 57 -6.49 -10.64 12.48
C VAL A 57 -5.39 -11.61 12.85
N ARG A 58 -5.41 -12.86 12.36
CA ARG A 58 -4.40 -13.89 12.64
C ARG A 58 -4.19 -14.19 14.13
N GLY A 59 -5.23 -14.06 14.95
CA GLY A 59 -5.09 -14.23 16.40
C GLY A 59 -4.36 -13.09 17.11
N THR A 60 -4.04 -11.99 16.41
CA THR A 60 -3.60 -10.74 17.03
C THR A 60 -4.80 -9.96 17.59
N SER A 61 -4.52 -8.83 18.25
CA SER A 61 -5.58 -7.88 18.65
C SER A 61 -5.66 -6.67 17.72
N CYS A 62 -5.03 -6.74 16.54
CA CYS A 62 -4.89 -5.64 15.60
C CYS A 62 -5.88 -5.77 14.43
N GLY A 63 -6.45 -4.63 13.99
CA GLY A 63 -7.40 -4.53 12.90
C GLY A 63 -8.87 -4.62 13.35
N VAL A 64 -9.74 -3.94 12.61
CA VAL A 64 -11.20 -3.89 12.85
C VAL A 64 -11.95 -4.06 11.53
N VAL A 65 -12.98 -4.87 11.55
CA VAL A 65 -13.98 -4.95 10.48
C VAL A 65 -15.35 -4.69 11.10
N ALA A 66 -16.16 -3.82 10.48
CA ALA A 66 -17.49 -3.50 10.96
C ALA A 66 -18.46 -3.30 9.81
N ASP A 67 -19.71 -3.70 9.99
CA ASP A 67 -20.74 -3.57 8.96
C ASP A 67 -21.79 -2.53 9.37
N LEU A 68 -22.24 -1.74 8.40
CA LEU A 68 -23.43 -0.90 8.47
C LEU A 68 -24.52 -1.54 7.62
N ASN A 69 -25.72 -1.70 8.18
CA ASN A 69 -26.86 -2.37 7.55
C ASN A 69 -26.59 -3.82 7.09
N PRO A 70 -26.01 -4.71 7.90
CA PRO A 70 -25.55 -6.03 7.45
C PRO A 70 -26.66 -6.93 6.89
N GLY A 71 -27.90 -6.74 7.33
CA GLY A 71 -29.07 -7.49 6.86
C GLY A 71 -29.80 -6.87 5.68
N ARG A 72 -29.36 -5.72 5.15
CA ARG A 72 -30.03 -5.05 4.05
C ARG A 72 -29.69 -5.72 2.72
N GLU A 73 -30.73 -6.10 1.94
CA GLU A 73 -30.56 -6.55 0.57
C GLU A 73 -30.09 -5.41 -0.34
N GLY A 74 -29.33 -5.74 -1.37
CA GLY A 74 -28.80 -4.79 -2.33
C GLY A 74 -27.28 -4.82 -2.46
N PRO A 75 -26.69 -3.86 -3.16
CA PRO A 75 -25.24 -3.79 -3.36
C PRO A 75 -24.49 -3.65 -2.03
N SER A 76 -23.22 -4.03 -2.06
CA SER A 76 -22.33 -3.96 -0.91
C SER A 76 -20.96 -3.39 -1.28
N ILE A 77 -20.47 -2.45 -0.50
CA ILE A 77 -19.15 -1.83 -0.70
C ILE A 77 -18.33 -1.88 0.57
N ALA A 78 -17.03 -2.19 0.43
CA ALA A 78 -16.06 -2.00 1.49
C ALA A 78 -15.32 -0.68 1.32
N LEU A 79 -15.00 -0.03 2.45
CA LEU A 79 -14.09 1.10 2.53
C LEU A 79 -12.92 0.73 3.43
N ARG A 80 -11.67 0.98 2.99
CA ARG A 80 -10.46 0.57 3.72
C ARG A 80 -9.59 1.76 4.13
N ALA A 81 -9.05 1.66 5.33
CA ALA A 81 -7.90 2.43 5.79
C ALA A 81 -6.89 1.50 6.45
N ASP A 82 -5.60 1.74 6.22
CA ASP A 82 -4.49 1.17 6.96
C ASP A 82 -4.32 1.85 8.31
N MET A 83 -3.54 1.24 9.23
CA MET A 83 -3.49 1.68 10.62
C MET A 83 -2.09 1.85 11.20
N ASP A 84 -1.10 1.20 10.62
CA ASP A 84 0.23 1.09 11.20
C ASP A 84 1.10 2.33 10.98
N ALA A 85 2.07 2.50 11.86
CA ALA A 85 3.06 3.55 11.85
C ALA A 85 4.46 2.99 11.59
N LEU A 86 5.41 3.88 11.33
CA LEU A 86 6.80 3.56 11.01
C LEU A 86 7.75 3.79 12.19
N ALA A 87 8.83 2.98 12.25
CA ALA A 87 9.90 3.14 13.21
C ALA A 87 10.81 4.32 12.80
N ILE A 88 10.27 5.54 12.85
CA ILE A 88 10.92 6.80 12.50
C ILE A 88 10.79 7.76 13.68
N LYS A 89 11.91 8.39 14.09
CA LYS A 89 11.88 9.43 15.10
C LYS A 89 11.39 10.75 14.48
N GLU A 90 10.27 11.25 14.97
CA GLU A 90 9.68 12.49 14.50
C GLU A 90 10.53 13.71 14.82
N GLU A 91 10.62 14.64 13.86
CA GLU A 91 11.31 15.93 13.98
C GLU A 91 10.39 17.14 13.82
N ASN A 92 9.08 16.94 13.78
CA ASN A 92 8.11 18.02 13.70
C ASN A 92 8.00 18.78 15.02
N SER A 93 7.58 20.06 14.93
CA SER A 93 7.26 20.91 16.08
C SER A 93 5.78 21.30 16.03
N VAL A 94 4.91 20.32 16.27
CA VAL A 94 3.45 20.47 16.25
C VAL A 94 2.86 20.08 17.60
N PRO A 95 1.66 20.58 17.96
CA PRO A 95 1.03 20.26 19.26
C PRO A 95 0.67 18.78 19.43
N TYR A 96 0.62 18.04 18.33
CA TYR A 96 0.25 16.63 18.28
C TYR A 96 1.43 15.71 17.89
N VAL A 97 2.68 16.15 18.09
CA VAL A 97 3.88 15.33 17.86
C VAL A 97 3.76 13.98 18.57
N SER A 98 4.32 12.92 17.97
CA SER A 98 4.31 11.58 18.53
C SER A 98 4.85 11.55 19.98
N GLU A 99 4.09 10.92 20.86
CA GLU A 99 4.49 10.65 22.25
C GLU A 99 5.18 9.28 22.40
N CYS A 100 5.30 8.52 21.31
CA CYS A 100 5.97 7.22 21.24
C CYS A 100 7.39 7.39 20.69
N GLU A 101 8.41 7.20 21.52
CA GLU A 101 9.80 7.41 21.11
C GLU A 101 10.19 6.53 19.93
N GLY A 102 10.68 7.17 18.88
CA GLY A 102 11.16 6.48 17.67
C GLY A 102 10.06 5.89 16.76
N VAL A 103 8.81 6.26 16.97
CA VAL A 103 7.67 5.82 16.15
C VAL A 103 6.86 7.03 15.69
N MET A 104 6.44 7.05 14.43
CA MET A 104 5.69 8.16 13.83
C MET A 104 4.78 7.67 12.71
N HIS A 105 3.61 8.28 12.55
CA HIS A 105 2.80 8.14 11.34
C HIS A 105 3.41 8.93 10.17
N ALA A 106 4.54 8.46 9.66
CA ALA A 106 5.28 9.13 8.58
C ALA A 106 4.76 8.76 7.17
N CYS A 107 3.74 7.90 7.06
CA CYS A 107 3.02 7.60 5.82
C CYS A 107 1.61 8.20 5.78
N GLY A 108 1.08 8.65 6.94
CA GLY A 108 -0.19 9.34 7.03
C GLY A 108 -1.40 8.44 7.28
N HIS A 109 -1.18 7.23 7.76
CA HIS A 109 -2.25 6.29 8.09
C HIS A 109 -3.15 6.79 9.23
N ASP A 110 -2.66 7.68 10.11
CA ASP A 110 -3.46 8.46 11.05
C ASP A 110 -4.57 9.25 10.35
N SER A 111 -4.27 9.83 9.20
CA SER A 111 -5.24 10.57 8.38
C SER A 111 -6.21 9.63 7.67
N HIS A 112 -5.73 8.48 7.17
CA HIS A 112 -6.60 7.49 6.53
C HIS A 112 -7.64 6.95 7.52
N MET A 113 -7.22 6.60 8.75
CA MET A 113 -8.12 6.17 9.84
C MET A 113 -9.14 7.27 10.18
N ALA A 114 -8.69 8.50 10.35
CA ALA A 114 -9.57 9.63 10.68
C ALA A 114 -10.58 9.91 9.57
N ILE A 115 -10.16 9.89 8.30
CA ILE A 115 -11.02 10.03 7.13
C ILE A 115 -12.08 8.91 7.09
N LEU A 116 -11.67 7.65 7.27
CA LEU A 116 -12.59 6.52 7.25
C LEU A 116 -13.58 6.56 8.43
N LEU A 117 -13.14 6.99 9.61
CA LEU A 117 -14.03 7.23 10.77
C LEU A 117 -15.02 8.38 10.49
N GLY A 118 -14.55 9.46 9.88
CA GLY A 118 -15.41 10.55 9.44
C GLY A 118 -16.46 10.08 8.44
N ALA A 119 -16.06 9.28 7.44
CA ALA A 119 -16.98 8.66 6.48
C ALA A 119 -17.98 7.72 7.16
N ALA A 120 -17.52 6.93 8.16
CA ALA A 120 -18.37 6.08 8.98
C ALA A 120 -19.45 6.90 9.71
N ARG A 121 -19.06 8.03 10.29
CA ARG A 121 -19.97 8.93 11.00
C ARG A 121 -21.04 9.51 10.07
N VAL A 122 -20.63 9.97 8.89
CA VAL A 122 -21.55 10.44 7.84
C VAL A 122 -22.52 9.33 7.42
N LEU A 123 -22.00 8.14 7.05
CA LEU A 123 -22.80 7.02 6.59
C LEU A 123 -23.77 6.51 7.65
N SER A 124 -23.35 6.46 8.92
CA SER A 124 -24.23 6.12 10.05
C SER A 124 -25.39 7.10 10.18
N SER A 125 -25.16 8.40 9.96
CA SER A 125 -26.19 9.45 10.03
C SER A 125 -27.23 9.34 8.92
N ILE A 126 -26.92 8.67 7.82
CA ILE A 126 -27.81 8.48 6.65
C ILE A 126 -28.15 7.00 6.40
N LYS A 127 -27.89 6.12 7.35
CA LYS A 127 -27.98 4.66 7.19
C LYS A 127 -29.33 4.16 6.66
N ASP A 128 -30.42 4.84 7.04
CA ASP A 128 -31.77 4.45 6.63
C ASP A 128 -32.05 4.79 5.16
N ASP A 129 -31.33 5.74 4.60
CA ASP A 129 -31.42 6.16 3.20
C ASP A 129 -30.51 5.32 2.27
N LEU A 130 -29.60 4.48 2.81
CA LEU A 130 -28.71 3.67 2.01
C LEU A 130 -29.39 2.39 1.53
N PRO A 131 -29.44 2.10 0.21
CA PRO A 131 -30.15 0.94 -0.31
C PRO A 131 -29.34 -0.38 -0.27
N GLY A 132 -28.24 -0.42 0.48
CA GLY A 132 -27.34 -1.56 0.57
C GLY A 132 -26.49 -1.56 1.83
N ARG A 133 -25.36 -2.27 1.79
CA ARG A 133 -24.48 -2.50 2.94
C ARG A 133 -23.12 -1.82 2.76
N VAL A 134 -22.55 -1.33 3.86
CA VAL A 134 -21.17 -0.82 3.89
C VAL A 134 -20.37 -1.63 4.90
N ARG A 135 -19.20 -2.12 4.48
CA ARG A 135 -18.17 -2.70 5.34
C ARG A 135 -17.03 -1.73 5.51
N LEU A 136 -16.61 -1.49 6.74
CA LEU A 136 -15.40 -0.75 7.05
C LEU A 136 -14.29 -1.73 7.38
N ILE A 137 -13.11 -1.49 6.81
CA ILE A 137 -11.91 -2.30 7.01
C ILE A 137 -10.80 -1.38 7.51
N PHE A 138 -10.46 -1.49 8.79
CA PHE A 138 -9.29 -0.87 9.37
C PHE A 138 -8.19 -1.93 9.44
N GLN A 139 -7.27 -1.83 8.51
CA GLN A 139 -6.29 -2.86 8.21
C GLN A 139 -4.98 -2.62 8.98
N PRO A 140 -4.45 -3.59 9.73
CA PRO A 140 -3.12 -3.51 10.33
C PRO A 140 -2.04 -3.84 9.30
N ALA A 141 -0.79 -3.45 9.61
CA ALA A 141 0.44 -3.94 9.00
C ALA A 141 0.51 -3.82 7.47
N GLU A 142 0.21 -2.65 6.92
CA GLU A 142 0.44 -2.32 5.52
C GLU A 142 1.95 -2.24 5.24
N GLU A 143 2.70 -1.53 6.09
CA GLU A 143 4.15 -1.31 6.02
C GLU A 143 4.96 -2.54 6.49
N GLY A 144 4.29 -3.52 7.08
CA GLY A 144 4.92 -4.65 7.76
C GLY A 144 5.68 -5.61 6.86
N GLY A 145 5.50 -5.50 5.54
CA GLY A 145 6.15 -6.35 4.54
C GLY A 145 5.85 -7.84 4.70
N SER A 146 6.11 -8.61 3.65
CA SER A 146 6.02 -10.07 3.70
C SER A 146 7.33 -10.66 4.21
N THR A 147 7.29 -11.35 5.35
CA THR A 147 8.36 -12.24 5.81
C THR A 147 7.88 -13.68 5.71
N SER A 148 8.79 -14.66 5.83
CA SER A 148 8.44 -16.09 5.84
C SER A 148 7.40 -16.46 6.93
N GLU A 149 7.23 -15.61 7.93
CA GLU A 149 6.32 -15.82 9.05
C GLU A 149 5.15 -14.81 9.08
N ASN A 150 5.29 -13.66 8.39
CA ASN A 150 4.29 -12.58 8.39
C ASN A 150 3.88 -12.24 6.96
N TYR A 151 2.59 -12.39 6.67
CA TYR A 151 1.95 -11.90 5.45
C TYR A 151 1.57 -10.41 5.63
N PRO A 152 1.42 -9.64 4.52
CA PRO A 152 0.82 -8.32 4.56
C PRO A 152 -0.56 -8.33 5.22
N GLY A 153 -0.93 -7.22 5.86
CA GLY A 153 -2.20 -7.12 6.58
C GLY A 153 -3.42 -7.40 5.71
N ALA A 154 -3.42 -6.89 4.48
CA ALA A 154 -4.48 -7.11 3.50
C ALA A 154 -4.66 -8.62 3.20
N GLU A 155 -3.57 -9.34 2.91
CA GLU A 155 -3.65 -10.77 2.61
C GLU A 155 -4.19 -11.58 3.79
N CYS A 156 -3.78 -11.23 5.02
CA CYS A 156 -4.29 -11.87 6.23
C CYS A 156 -5.80 -11.66 6.39
N MET A 157 -6.29 -10.43 6.21
CA MET A 157 -7.72 -10.11 6.29
C MET A 157 -8.54 -10.83 5.21
N ILE A 158 -8.01 -10.94 4.00
CA ILE A 158 -8.66 -11.67 2.90
C ILE A 158 -8.81 -13.15 3.25
N ARG A 159 -7.77 -13.78 3.79
CA ARG A 159 -7.79 -15.18 4.22
C ARG A 159 -8.82 -15.45 5.33
N GLU A 160 -9.17 -14.44 6.11
CA GLU A 160 -10.21 -14.49 7.15
C GLU A 160 -11.60 -14.07 6.64
N GLY A 161 -11.78 -13.97 5.32
CA GLY A 161 -13.07 -13.76 4.68
C GLY A 161 -13.59 -12.32 4.77
N VAL A 162 -12.69 -11.33 4.87
CA VAL A 162 -13.10 -9.91 4.96
C VAL A 162 -13.90 -9.43 3.75
N LEU A 163 -13.71 -10.06 2.60
CA LEU A 163 -14.41 -9.71 1.36
C LEU A 163 -15.68 -10.52 1.09
N GLU A 164 -16.05 -11.45 1.98
CA GLU A 164 -17.25 -12.28 1.78
C GLU A 164 -18.52 -11.43 1.70
N GLY A 165 -19.22 -11.56 0.57
CA GLY A 165 -20.46 -10.84 0.28
C GLY A 165 -20.27 -9.35 0.01
N ILE A 166 -19.07 -8.92 -0.43
CA ILE A 166 -18.75 -7.56 -0.84
C ILE A 166 -18.56 -7.51 -2.36
N ASP A 167 -19.22 -6.55 -3.03
CA ASP A 167 -19.20 -6.41 -4.48
C ASP A 167 -18.09 -5.51 -4.99
N ALA A 168 -17.66 -4.52 -4.20
CA ALA A 168 -16.59 -3.59 -4.55
C ALA A 168 -15.87 -3.06 -3.29
N ILE A 169 -14.65 -2.53 -3.49
CA ILE A 169 -13.87 -1.90 -2.43
C ILE A 169 -13.30 -0.56 -2.88
N ALA A 170 -13.24 0.41 -1.97
CA ALA A 170 -12.56 1.67 -2.18
C ALA A 170 -11.59 1.99 -1.04
N GLY A 171 -10.48 2.61 -1.39
CA GLY A 171 -9.48 3.11 -0.46
C GLY A 171 -8.78 4.34 -1.00
N LEU A 172 -8.08 5.06 -0.14
CA LEU A 172 -7.27 6.21 -0.53
C LEU A 172 -5.92 6.17 0.16
N HIS A 173 -4.96 6.87 -0.44
CA HIS A 173 -3.75 7.29 0.25
C HIS A 173 -3.63 8.81 0.17
N ILE A 174 -3.33 9.49 1.27
CA ILE A 174 -2.96 10.90 1.21
C ILE A 174 -1.62 11.03 0.49
N TRP A 175 -1.41 12.15 -0.23
CA TRP A 175 -0.25 12.27 -1.09
C TRP A 175 0.37 13.66 -0.99
N SER A 176 1.50 13.80 -0.29
CA SER A 176 2.16 15.11 -0.07
C SER A 176 2.72 15.77 -1.33
N PRO A 177 3.11 15.03 -2.42
CA PRO A 177 3.45 15.68 -3.68
C PRO A 177 2.26 16.31 -4.42
N LEU A 178 1.02 16.06 -3.98
CA LEU A 178 -0.20 16.61 -4.55
C LEU A 178 -0.75 17.71 -3.62
N GLU A 179 -1.14 18.84 -4.21
CA GLU A 179 -1.70 19.97 -3.47
C GLU A 179 -2.97 19.58 -2.71
N THR A 180 -3.15 20.14 -1.51
CA THR A 180 -4.28 19.88 -0.61
C THR A 180 -5.62 19.99 -1.33
N GLY A 181 -6.44 18.95 -1.20
CA GLY A 181 -7.79 18.87 -1.76
C GLY A 181 -7.87 18.51 -3.24
N LEU A 182 -6.73 18.28 -3.93
CA LEU A 182 -6.72 17.65 -5.24
C LEU A 182 -6.84 16.14 -5.11
N VAL A 183 -7.43 15.50 -6.12
CA VAL A 183 -7.54 14.05 -6.23
C VAL A 183 -6.84 13.58 -7.49
N ALA A 184 -6.01 12.55 -7.36
CA ALA A 184 -5.40 11.89 -8.51
C ALA A 184 -5.78 10.39 -8.50
N VAL A 185 -6.36 9.93 -9.59
CA VAL A 185 -6.80 8.55 -9.76
C VAL A 185 -6.61 8.12 -11.21
N ARG A 186 -6.54 6.83 -11.47
CA ARG A 186 -6.32 6.30 -12.81
C ARG A 186 -7.02 4.95 -12.97
N PRO A 187 -7.80 4.72 -14.05
CA PRO A 187 -8.27 3.39 -14.42
C PRO A 187 -7.11 2.49 -14.82
N GLY A 188 -7.22 1.19 -14.53
CA GLY A 188 -6.19 0.22 -14.83
C GLY A 188 -4.97 0.33 -13.91
N ALA A 189 -3.79 0.01 -14.43
CA ALA A 189 -2.55 0.04 -13.66
C ALA A 189 -2.28 1.41 -13.04
N PHE A 190 -1.98 1.45 -11.73
CA PHE A 190 -1.84 2.68 -10.96
C PHE A 190 -0.52 2.73 -10.18
N MET A 191 -0.27 1.75 -9.29
CA MET A 191 0.97 1.64 -8.52
C MET A 191 1.69 0.33 -8.85
N SER A 192 3.02 0.29 -8.69
CA SER A 192 3.80 -0.86 -9.11
C SER A 192 3.73 -2.01 -8.11
N ALA A 193 3.95 -3.23 -8.60
CA ALA A 193 4.34 -4.36 -7.78
C ALA A 193 5.68 -4.09 -7.08
N CYS A 194 5.90 -4.76 -5.96
CA CYS A 194 7.18 -4.76 -5.26
C CYS A 194 7.60 -6.19 -4.97
N ASP A 195 8.78 -6.59 -5.49
CA ASP A 195 9.36 -7.89 -5.21
C ASP A 195 10.84 -7.73 -4.86
N SER A 196 11.38 -8.72 -4.14
CA SER A 196 12.81 -8.85 -3.93
C SER A 196 13.32 -10.20 -4.43
N TRP A 197 14.60 -10.24 -4.75
CA TRP A 197 15.24 -11.45 -5.18
C TRP A 197 16.67 -11.51 -4.66
N THR A 198 17.13 -12.76 -4.41
CA THR A 198 18.51 -13.05 -4.05
C THR A 198 18.99 -14.23 -4.89
N VAL A 199 20.09 -14.01 -5.61
CA VAL A 199 20.79 -15.09 -6.32
C VAL A 199 22.07 -15.40 -5.57
N ARG A 200 22.21 -16.66 -5.13
CA ARG A 200 23.44 -17.18 -4.56
C ARG A 200 24.19 -17.98 -5.61
N ILE A 201 25.41 -17.56 -5.93
CA ILE A 201 26.28 -18.21 -6.91
C ILE A 201 27.39 -18.93 -6.15
N TYR A 202 27.49 -20.22 -6.38
CA TYR A 202 28.46 -21.08 -5.73
C TYR A 202 29.54 -21.53 -6.74
N GLY A 203 30.80 -21.36 -6.34
CA GLY A 203 31.95 -21.79 -7.07
C GLY A 203 32.83 -22.77 -6.22
N LYS A 204 34.12 -22.56 -6.29
CA LYS A 204 35.12 -23.25 -5.47
C LYS A 204 36.23 -22.26 -5.15
N GLY A 205 36.38 -21.93 -3.88
CA GLY A 205 37.39 -21.00 -3.40
C GLY A 205 38.81 -21.52 -3.63
N GLY A 206 39.76 -20.58 -3.60
CA GLY A 206 41.16 -20.93 -3.81
C GLY A 206 42.12 -19.74 -3.64
N HIS A 207 43.39 -20.02 -3.85
CA HIS A 207 44.41 -18.98 -3.80
C HIS A 207 44.32 -18.07 -5.03
N GLY A 208 44.28 -16.76 -4.85
CA GLY A 208 44.11 -15.78 -5.94
C GLY A 208 45.18 -15.85 -7.05
N ALA A 209 46.39 -16.39 -6.72
CA ALA A 209 47.42 -16.60 -7.72
C ALA A 209 47.38 -17.99 -8.40
N MET A 210 46.41 -18.85 -8.01
CA MET A 210 46.23 -20.20 -8.57
C MET A 210 44.77 -20.39 -9.05
N PRO A 211 44.24 -19.53 -9.94
CA PRO A 211 42.82 -19.55 -10.36
C PRO A 211 42.43 -20.82 -11.13
N GLN A 212 43.38 -21.55 -11.71
CA GLN A 212 43.15 -22.84 -12.38
C GLN A 212 42.66 -23.94 -11.44
N ASP A 213 42.92 -23.82 -10.14
CA ASP A 213 42.52 -24.80 -9.10
C ASP A 213 41.18 -24.45 -8.45
N ALA A 214 40.63 -23.24 -8.79
CA ALA A 214 39.39 -22.68 -8.28
C ALA A 214 38.28 -22.67 -9.34
N ILE A 215 37.09 -22.28 -8.91
CA ILE A 215 35.97 -21.87 -9.75
C ILE A 215 35.49 -20.56 -9.20
N ASP A 216 35.72 -19.46 -9.91
CA ASP A 216 35.52 -18.13 -9.40
C ASP A 216 34.05 -17.67 -9.52
N PRO A 217 33.26 -17.62 -8.41
CA PRO A 217 31.90 -17.15 -8.43
C PRO A 217 31.79 -15.64 -8.53
N THR A 218 32.88 -14.86 -8.26
CA THR A 218 32.88 -13.40 -8.39
C THR A 218 32.82 -13.00 -9.87
N LEU A 219 33.57 -13.70 -10.72
CA LEU A 219 33.48 -13.49 -12.17
C LEU A 219 32.08 -13.83 -12.70
N ALA A 220 31.49 -14.92 -12.19
CA ALA A 220 30.12 -15.31 -12.57
C ALA A 220 29.10 -14.26 -12.11
N ALA A 221 29.19 -13.76 -10.87
CA ALA A 221 28.29 -12.74 -10.34
C ALA A 221 28.34 -11.42 -11.11
N THR A 222 29.54 -10.91 -11.44
CA THR A 222 29.69 -9.68 -12.23
C THR A 222 29.16 -9.84 -13.64
N THR A 223 29.36 -11.00 -14.28
CA THR A 223 28.77 -11.33 -15.58
C THR A 223 27.25 -11.42 -15.52
N PHE A 224 26.72 -12.07 -14.48
CA PHE A 224 25.28 -12.15 -14.21
C PHE A 224 24.64 -10.76 -14.09
N VAL A 225 25.22 -9.87 -13.27
CA VAL A 225 24.71 -8.50 -13.07
C VAL A 225 24.65 -7.71 -14.39
N ASN A 226 25.65 -7.86 -15.27
CA ASN A 226 25.64 -7.23 -16.58
C ASN A 226 24.55 -7.81 -17.49
N LEU A 227 24.45 -9.14 -17.59
CA LEU A 227 23.44 -9.79 -18.44
C LEU A 227 22.02 -9.63 -17.93
N LEU A 228 21.83 -9.50 -16.61
CA LEU A 228 20.55 -9.27 -15.97
C LEU A 228 19.83 -8.05 -16.55
N GLN A 229 20.59 -7.00 -16.95
CA GLN A 229 20.04 -5.79 -17.57
C GLN A 229 19.36 -6.07 -18.92
N THR A 230 19.66 -7.20 -19.57
CA THR A 230 19.04 -7.57 -20.86
C THR A 230 17.57 -7.97 -20.68
N ILE A 231 17.13 -8.37 -19.51
CA ILE A 231 15.73 -8.67 -19.22
C ILE A 231 14.86 -7.46 -19.55
N VAL A 232 15.13 -6.31 -18.94
CA VAL A 232 14.36 -5.08 -19.18
C VAL A 232 14.60 -4.54 -20.59
N SER A 233 15.85 -4.55 -21.07
CA SER A 233 16.18 -3.89 -22.34
C SER A 233 15.87 -4.73 -23.59
N ARG A 234 15.65 -6.05 -23.49
CA ARG A 234 15.51 -6.96 -24.66
C ARG A 234 14.34 -7.93 -24.58
N GLU A 235 13.74 -8.14 -23.40
CA GLU A 235 12.70 -9.15 -23.22
C GLU A 235 11.35 -8.55 -22.78
N VAL A 236 11.37 -7.46 -22.02
CA VAL A 236 10.16 -6.69 -21.69
C VAL A 236 9.74 -5.87 -22.91
N ASP A 237 8.45 -5.90 -23.25
CA ASP A 237 7.90 -5.03 -24.33
C ASP A 237 8.24 -3.56 -23.99
N PRO A 238 8.80 -2.79 -24.93
CA PRO A 238 9.16 -1.38 -24.67
C PRO A 238 7.97 -0.47 -24.36
N LYS A 239 6.74 -0.93 -24.51
CA LYS A 239 5.53 -0.23 -24.04
C LYS A 239 5.22 -0.47 -22.56
N GLU A 240 5.84 -1.49 -21.96
CA GLU A 240 5.67 -1.86 -20.58
C GLU A 240 6.76 -1.23 -19.71
N ILE A 241 6.42 -0.97 -18.46
CA ILE A 241 7.38 -0.41 -17.50
C ILE A 241 7.79 -1.51 -16.54
N ALA A 242 9.10 -1.78 -16.50
CA ALA A 242 9.70 -2.68 -15.54
C ALA A 242 11.02 -2.10 -15.02
N ILE A 243 11.25 -2.27 -13.73
CA ILE A 243 12.53 -1.98 -13.07
C ILE A 243 13.10 -3.29 -12.54
N LEU A 244 14.39 -3.47 -12.76
CA LEU A 244 15.19 -4.54 -12.17
C LEU A 244 16.49 -3.91 -11.69
N SER A 245 16.66 -3.85 -10.37
CA SER A 245 17.82 -3.21 -9.74
C SER A 245 18.58 -4.18 -8.84
N VAL A 246 19.90 -4.11 -8.90
CA VAL A 246 20.80 -4.78 -7.95
C VAL A 246 21.12 -3.79 -6.83
N GLY A 247 20.76 -4.13 -5.61
CA GLY A 247 20.98 -3.29 -4.43
C GLY A 247 22.20 -3.70 -3.60
N LYS A 248 22.61 -4.99 -3.71
CA LYS A 248 23.64 -5.53 -2.82
C LYS A 248 24.40 -6.67 -3.51
N ILE A 249 25.72 -6.70 -3.33
CA ILE A 249 26.61 -7.80 -3.71
C ILE A 249 27.53 -8.09 -2.54
N ILE A 250 27.53 -9.31 -2.04
CA ILE A 250 28.38 -9.74 -0.94
C ILE A 250 29.29 -10.87 -1.43
N THR A 251 30.60 -10.65 -1.29
CA THR A 251 31.59 -11.66 -1.65
C THR A 251 32.94 -11.38 -0.99
N GLY A 252 33.73 -12.44 -0.82
CA GLY A 252 35.14 -12.36 -0.44
C GLY A 252 35.40 -11.82 0.96
N SER A 253 36.60 -12.16 1.46
CA SER A 253 37.12 -11.67 2.76
C SER A 253 38.52 -11.07 2.68
N ALA A 254 39.25 -11.36 1.60
CA ALA A 254 40.63 -10.90 1.41
C ALA A 254 40.97 -10.76 -0.08
N PHE A 255 41.90 -9.85 -0.39
CA PHE A 255 42.28 -9.49 -1.77
C PHE A 255 42.95 -10.63 -2.56
N ASN A 256 43.48 -11.64 -1.88
CA ASN A 256 44.26 -12.76 -2.46
C ASN A 256 43.54 -14.11 -2.34
N ILE A 257 42.24 -14.11 -2.03
CA ILE A 257 41.41 -15.34 -1.90
C ILE A 257 40.27 -15.27 -2.88
N ILE A 258 40.11 -16.29 -3.72
CA ILE A 258 38.89 -16.53 -4.49
C ILE A 258 37.84 -17.09 -3.54
N PRO A 259 36.63 -16.51 -3.40
CA PRO A 259 35.62 -16.98 -2.47
C PRO A 259 34.92 -18.26 -2.96
N ASP A 260 34.23 -18.96 -2.05
CA ASP A 260 33.40 -20.14 -2.41
C ASP A 260 32.03 -19.70 -2.97
N SER A 261 31.53 -18.53 -2.63
CA SER A 261 30.21 -18.05 -3.05
C SER A 261 30.11 -16.53 -3.12
N VAL A 262 29.10 -16.10 -3.86
CA VAL A 262 28.67 -14.69 -3.95
C VAL A 262 27.14 -14.61 -3.78
N GLU A 263 26.68 -13.64 -3.03
CA GLU A 263 25.27 -13.28 -2.92
C GLU A 263 25.00 -11.97 -3.64
N VAL A 264 24.01 -11.98 -4.54
CA VAL A 264 23.52 -10.80 -5.27
C VAL A 264 22.05 -10.62 -4.93
N THR A 265 21.67 -9.48 -4.35
CA THR A 265 20.30 -9.17 -3.94
C THR A 265 19.79 -7.92 -4.66
N GLY A 266 18.53 -7.94 -5.05
CA GLY A 266 17.91 -6.83 -5.76
C GLY A 266 16.41 -6.76 -5.59
N THR A 267 15.80 -5.88 -6.36
CA THR A 267 14.35 -5.65 -6.37
C THR A 267 13.83 -5.53 -7.80
N THR A 268 12.55 -5.84 -7.97
CA THR A 268 11.82 -5.56 -9.21
C THR A 268 10.59 -4.70 -8.94
N ARG A 269 10.18 -3.91 -9.94
CA ARG A 269 8.92 -3.16 -9.99
C ARG A 269 8.29 -3.36 -11.34
N THR A 270 7.03 -3.68 -11.39
CA THR A 270 6.26 -3.87 -12.62
C THR A 270 4.82 -3.43 -12.42
N PHE A 271 4.13 -3.08 -13.52
CA PHE A 271 2.70 -2.77 -13.49
C PHE A 271 1.85 -3.88 -14.13
N ASN A 272 2.50 -4.80 -14.83
CA ASN A 272 1.84 -5.90 -15.53
C ASN A 272 2.07 -7.20 -14.75
N PRO A 273 0.99 -7.86 -14.25
CA PRO A 273 1.11 -9.11 -13.51
C PRO A 273 1.83 -10.23 -14.29
N ALA A 274 1.65 -10.30 -15.62
CA ALA A 274 2.32 -11.32 -16.43
C ALA A 274 3.85 -11.11 -16.48
N ILE A 275 4.32 -9.86 -16.42
CA ILE A 275 5.75 -9.56 -16.32
C ILE A 275 6.25 -9.93 -14.93
N GLN A 276 5.50 -9.58 -13.86
CA GLN A 276 5.83 -9.98 -12.51
C GLN A 276 5.97 -11.50 -12.38
N ASP A 277 5.01 -12.24 -12.94
CA ASP A 277 5.00 -13.71 -12.92
C ASP A 277 6.23 -14.32 -13.62
N ASN A 278 6.68 -13.72 -14.71
CA ASN A 278 7.78 -14.21 -15.51
C ASN A 278 9.17 -13.76 -15.01
N MET A 279 9.23 -12.75 -14.16
CA MET A 279 10.49 -12.17 -13.70
C MET A 279 11.42 -13.19 -13.03
N PRO A 280 10.98 -14.04 -12.09
CA PRO A 280 11.84 -15.07 -11.50
C PRO A 280 12.36 -16.08 -12.53
N VAL A 281 11.56 -16.42 -13.53
CA VAL A 281 11.97 -17.35 -14.62
C VAL A 281 13.10 -16.73 -15.44
N MET A 282 12.98 -15.45 -15.79
CA MET A 282 14.00 -14.73 -16.55
C MET A 282 15.31 -14.56 -15.74
N ILE A 283 15.21 -14.20 -14.47
CA ILE A 283 16.39 -14.06 -13.59
C ILE A 283 17.12 -15.41 -13.44
N GLN A 284 16.38 -16.50 -13.13
CA GLN A 284 16.97 -17.82 -12.97
C GLN A 284 17.66 -18.28 -14.27
N ARG A 285 17.02 -18.08 -15.42
CA ARG A 285 17.60 -18.47 -16.72
C ARG A 285 18.94 -17.75 -17.00
N ILE A 286 19.04 -16.46 -16.70
CA ILE A 286 20.30 -15.72 -16.87
C ILE A 286 21.36 -16.26 -15.88
N ALA A 287 21.00 -16.51 -14.64
CA ALA A 287 21.91 -17.07 -13.64
C ALA A 287 22.43 -18.44 -14.05
N ASP A 288 21.55 -19.34 -14.50
CA ASP A 288 21.91 -20.69 -14.95
C ASP A 288 22.82 -20.64 -16.19
N GLY A 289 22.53 -19.77 -17.15
CA GLY A 289 23.34 -19.63 -18.36
C GLY A 289 24.77 -19.16 -18.07
N VAL A 290 24.92 -18.17 -17.20
CA VAL A 290 26.24 -17.68 -16.75
C VAL A 290 26.97 -18.73 -15.94
N CYS A 291 26.30 -19.41 -15.02
CA CYS A 291 26.88 -20.42 -14.19
C CYS A 291 27.32 -21.65 -14.99
N ALA A 292 26.55 -22.07 -15.98
CA ALA A 292 26.95 -23.15 -16.90
C ALA A 292 28.24 -22.82 -17.67
N ALA A 293 28.34 -21.56 -18.17
CA ALA A 293 29.55 -21.12 -18.89
C ALA A 293 30.79 -21.06 -17.98
N LEU A 294 30.64 -20.72 -16.70
CA LEU A 294 31.74 -20.48 -15.74
C LEU A 294 31.90 -21.63 -14.72
N ARG A 295 31.24 -22.78 -14.90
CA ARG A 295 31.29 -23.95 -14.05
C ARG A 295 30.79 -23.74 -12.61
N CYS A 296 29.98 -22.69 -12.39
CA CYS A 296 29.34 -22.37 -11.12
C CYS A 296 27.96 -23.04 -11.03
N ARG A 297 27.28 -22.86 -9.88
CA ARG A 297 25.89 -23.22 -9.65
C ARG A 297 25.18 -21.99 -9.05
N ALA A 298 23.94 -21.73 -9.46
CA ALA A 298 23.13 -20.66 -8.91
C ALA A 298 21.87 -21.19 -8.21
N GLU A 299 21.42 -20.46 -7.20
CA GLU A 299 20.13 -20.65 -6.53
C GLU A 299 19.45 -19.28 -6.43
N LEU A 300 18.20 -19.19 -6.90
CA LEU A 300 17.36 -18.01 -6.78
C LEU A 300 16.36 -18.18 -5.63
N GLU A 301 16.31 -17.18 -4.77
CA GLU A 301 15.23 -16.95 -3.83
C GLU A 301 14.48 -15.69 -4.32
N TYR A 302 13.18 -15.81 -4.60
CA TYR A 302 12.35 -14.72 -5.09
C TYR A 302 11.14 -14.56 -4.18
N THR A 303 10.97 -13.35 -3.63
CA THR A 303 9.87 -13.02 -2.72
C THR A 303 8.99 -11.97 -3.36
N ARG A 304 7.72 -12.29 -3.56
CA ARG A 304 6.68 -11.31 -3.91
C ARG A 304 6.19 -10.66 -2.64
N PHE A 305 6.26 -9.33 -2.59
CA PHE A 305 5.73 -8.58 -1.45
C PHE A 305 4.31 -8.11 -1.73
N VAL A 306 4.09 -7.43 -2.83
CA VAL A 306 2.75 -6.96 -3.23
C VAL A 306 2.56 -7.01 -4.74
N PRO A 307 1.37 -7.37 -5.24
CA PRO A 307 1.03 -7.25 -6.65
C PRO A 307 0.88 -5.78 -7.07
N PRO A 308 0.80 -5.47 -8.38
CA PRO A 308 0.53 -4.12 -8.82
C PRO A 308 -0.89 -3.69 -8.42
N THR A 309 -1.05 -2.44 -7.99
CA THR A 309 -2.37 -1.83 -7.77
C THR A 309 -3.01 -1.58 -9.13
N ILE A 310 -4.13 -2.27 -9.41
CA ILE A 310 -4.87 -2.17 -10.66
C ILE A 310 -6.31 -1.78 -10.35
N ASN A 311 -6.64 -0.54 -10.61
CA ASN A 311 -7.99 -0.05 -10.43
C ASN A 311 -8.94 -0.63 -11.48
N ASP A 312 -10.11 -1.10 -11.04
CA ASP A 312 -11.18 -1.53 -11.96
C ASP A 312 -11.61 -0.35 -12.84
N GLU A 313 -11.70 -0.57 -14.15
CA GLU A 313 -11.92 0.54 -15.10
C GLU A 313 -13.30 1.18 -14.93
N GLU A 314 -14.35 0.40 -14.78
CA GLU A 314 -15.71 0.92 -14.70
C GLU A 314 -15.99 1.55 -13.33
N LEU A 315 -15.53 0.91 -12.25
CA LEU A 315 -15.64 1.45 -10.90
C LEU A 315 -14.87 2.77 -10.77
N THR A 316 -13.69 2.85 -11.41
CA THR A 316 -12.88 4.07 -11.38
C THR A 316 -13.53 5.21 -12.17
N LYS A 317 -14.14 4.93 -13.31
CA LYS A 317 -14.93 5.94 -14.05
C LYS A 317 -16.09 6.46 -13.20
N GLN A 318 -16.81 5.56 -12.51
CA GLN A 318 -17.88 5.95 -11.59
C GLN A 318 -17.33 6.81 -10.44
N PHE A 319 -16.20 6.44 -9.86
CA PHE A 319 -15.53 7.23 -8.81
C PHE A 319 -15.15 8.63 -9.31
N ILE A 320 -14.57 8.74 -10.51
CA ILE A 320 -14.17 10.02 -11.12
C ILE A 320 -15.37 10.95 -11.25
N GLU A 321 -16.50 10.46 -11.76
CA GLU A 321 -17.71 11.29 -11.92
C GLU A 321 -18.31 11.70 -10.56
N THR A 322 -18.30 10.79 -9.59
CA THR A 322 -18.68 11.11 -8.20
C THR A 322 -17.78 12.20 -7.61
N ALA A 323 -16.47 12.03 -7.75
CA ALA A 323 -15.49 12.99 -7.22
C ALA A 323 -15.66 14.38 -7.87
N LYS A 324 -15.82 14.45 -9.19
CA LYS A 324 -16.12 15.71 -9.89
C LYS A 324 -17.39 16.39 -9.37
N GLY A 325 -18.41 15.61 -9.07
CA GLY A 325 -19.66 16.11 -8.49
C GLY A 325 -19.53 16.68 -7.07
N ILE A 326 -18.55 16.17 -6.30
CA ILE A 326 -18.31 16.56 -4.90
C ILE A 326 -17.35 17.75 -4.82
N ILE A 327 -16.20 17.68 -5.49
CA ILE A 327 -15.09 18.63 -5.30
C ILE A 327 -14.86 19.57 -6.50
N GLY A 328 -15.55 19.35 -7.62
CA GLY A 328 -15.34 20.08 -8.89
C GLY A 328 -14.41 19.34 -9.85
N GLU A 329 -14.67 19.49 -11.16
CA GLU A 329 -13.92 18.81 -12.21
C GLU A 329 -12.43 19.19 -12.22
N GLU A 330 -12.12 20.43 -11.92
CA GLU A 330 -10.76 20.99 -11.91
C GLU A 330 -9.86 20.40 -10.80
N ARG A 331 -10.47 19.75 -9.80
CA ARG A 331 -9.75 19.11 -8.69
C ARG A 331 -9.51 17.63 -8.88
N VAL A 332 -10.03 17.03 -9.94
CA VAL A 332 -9.87 15.61 -10.24
C VAL A 332 -8.98 15.44 -11.45
N GLN A 333 -7.85 14.77 -11.29
CA GLN A 333 -6.87 14.55 -12.35
C GLN A 333 -6.52 13.07 -12.54
N ILE A 334 -6.11 12.73 -13.76
CA ILE A 334 -5.59 11.38 -14.04
C ILE A 334 -4.15 11.29 -13.53
N SER A 335 -3.91 10.37 -12.61
CA SER A 335 -2.57 10.12 -12.08
C SER A 335 -1.63 9.54 -13.15
N PRO A 336 -0.35 9.91 -13.17
CA PRO A 336 0.66 9.10 -13.84
C PRO A 336 0.79 7.72 -13.15
N LEU A 337 1.53 6.81 -13.76
CA LEU A 337 1.96 5.57 -13.10
C LEU A 337 2.96 5.91 -11.97
N ILE A 338 2.78 5.30 -10.80
CA ILE A 338 3.59 5.59 -9.60
C ILE A 338 4.35 4.33 -9.19
N MET A 339 5.67 4.48 -8.94
CA MET A 339 6.58 3.37 -8.64
C MET A 339 6.56 2.91 -7.18
N VAL A 340 5.73 3.49 -6.32
CA VAL A 340 5.49 2.96 -4.97
C VAL A 340 4.48 1.81 -5.04
N SER A 341 4.40 1.04 -3.98
CA SER A 341 3.57 -0.16 -3.89
C SER A 341 2.63 -0.05 -2.69
N GLU A 342 1.50 -0.76 -2.75
CA GLU A 342 0.43 -0.68 -1.77
C GLU A 342 -0.28 -2.04 -1.67
N ASP A 343 -0.44 -2.58 -0.47
CA ASP A 343 -1.02 -3.91 -0.26
C ASP A 343 -2.54 -3.95 -0.47
N PHE A 344 -3.21 -2.80 -0.64
CA PHE A 344 -4.59 -2.72 -1.14
C PHE A 344 -4.78 -3.50 -2.45
N SER A 345 -3.73 -3.65 -3.22
CA SER A 345 -3.69 -4.45 -4.45
C SER A 345 -4.16 -5.90 -4.26
N TYR A 346 -3.93 -6.50 -3.09
CA TYR A 346 -4.45 -7.83 -2.78
C TYR A 346 -5.99 -7.91 -2.75
N PHE A 347 -6.65 -6.86 -2.28
CA PHE A 347 -8.12 -6.78 -2.35
C PHE A 347 -8.58 -6.67 -3.80
N GLN A 348 -7.87 -5.89 -4.62
CA GLN A 348 -8.21 -5.70 -6.04
C GLN A 348 -7.99 -6.95 -6.89
N GLU A 349 -7.14 -7.89 -6.47
CA GLU A 349 -7.05 -9.20 -7.11
C GLU A 349 -8.31 -10.06 -6.90
N LYS A 350 -9.17 -9.74 -5.93
CA LYS A 350 -10.32 -10.56 -5.52
C LYS A 350 -11.65 -9.97 -5.95
N ILE A 351 -11.80 -8.66 -5.88
CA ILE A 351 -13.03 -7.93 -6.22
C ILE A 351 -12.69 -6.61 -6.92
N PRO A 352 -13.62 -6.01 -7.69
CA PRO A 352 -13.45 -4.68 -8.23
C PRO A 352 -13.07 -3.67 -7.15
N GLY A 353 -11.98 -2.92 -7.37
CA GLY A 353 -11.50 -1.94 -6.40
C GLY A 353 -11.07 -0.63 -7.05
N VAL A 354 -11.24 0.47 -6.34
CA VAL A 354 -10.68 1.78 -6.68
C VAL A 354 -9.82 2.30 -5.55
N PHE A 355 -8.59 2.66 -5.89
CA PHE A 355 -7.65 3.32 -5.00
C PHE A 355 -7.23 4.66 -5.61
N PHE A 356 -7.19 5.72 -4.82
CA PHE A 356 -6.90 7.06 -5.30
C PHE A 356 -6.00 7.83 -4.34
N PHE A 357 -5.29 8.82 -4.86
CA PHE A 357 -4.53 9.76 -4.05
C PHE A 357 -5.37 10.99 -3.71
N LEU A 358 -5.28 11.40 -2.44
CA LEU A 358 -5.82 12.66 -1.94
C LEU A 358 -4.66 13.59 -1.59
N GLY A 359 -4.56 14.72 -2.22
CA GLY A 359 -3.54 15.73 -1.98
C GLY A 359 -3.61 16.28 -0.56
N CYS A 360 -2.45 16.34 0.10
CA CYS A 360 -2.28 16.89 1.45
C CYS A 360 -1.07 17.82 1.56
N GLY A 361 -0.41 18.11 0.44
CA GLY A 361 0.78 18.97 0.39
C GLY A 361 0.40 20.45 0.38
N ASN A 362 0.97 21.21 1.31
CA ASN A 362 0.82 22.66 1.40
C ASN A 362 2.13 23.30 1.89
N PRO A 363 2.97 23.84 0.99
CA PRO A 363 4.24 24.45 1.36
C PRO A 363 4.07 25.60 2.38
N ALA A 364 2.96 26.35 2.32
CA ALA A 364 2.72 27.44 3.24
C ALA A 364 2.49 27.00 4.69
N LYS A 365 2.06 25.73 4.87
CA LYS A 365 1.86 25.09 6.17
C LYS A 365 3.00 24.10 6.53
N GLY A 366 4.00 23.91 5.64
CA GLY A 366 5.10 22.98 5.81
C GLY A 366 4.69 21.51 5.77
N THR A 367 3.62 21.17 5.03
CA THR A 367 3.11 19.81 4.89
C THR A 367 3.43 19.17 3.53
N ASP A 368 4.47 19.67 2.85
CA ASP A 368 4.97 19.20 1.56
C ASP A 368 6.20 18.27 1.67
N ASN A 369 6.57 17.87 2.89
CA ASN A 369 7.65 16.90 3.07
C ASN A 369 7.23 15.52 2.52
N PRO A 370 8.19 14.75 1.95
CA PRO A 370 7.89 13.45 1.39
C PRO A 370 7.48 12.43 2.46
N HIS A 371 6.68 11.44 2.06
CA HIS A 371 6.38 10.26 2.87
C HIS A 371 7.68 9.62 3.38
N HIS A 372 7.62 8.97 4.55
CA HIS A 372 8.73 8.35 5.27
C HIS A 372 9.82 9.34 5.74
N SER A 373 9.58 10.64 5.61
CA SER A 373 10.46 11.66 6.20
C SER A 373 10.14 11.84 7.69
N PRO A 374 11.14 12.08 8.56
CA PRO A 374 10.88 12.44 9.96
C PRO A 374 10.16 13.80 10.13
N ARG A 375 10.00 14.55 9.04
CA ARG A 375 9.26 15.83 8.98
C ARG A 375 7.98 15.73 8.16
N PHE A 376 7.56 14.53 7.80
CA PHE A 376 6.28 14.35 7.13
C PHE A 376 5.13 14.89 7.97
N ASN A 377 4.19 15.56 7.36
CA ASN A 377 2.95 16.03 7.99
C ASN A 377 1.88 16.24 6.92
N VAL A 378 0.64 16.37 7.35
CA VAL A 378 -0.54 16.46 6.50
C VAL A 378 -1.24 17.79 6.76
N ASP A 379 -1.69 18.46 5.71
CA ASP A 379 -2.62 19.58 5.84
C ASP A 379 -4.01 19.04 6.21
N ASP A 380 -4.48 19.33 7.42
CA ASP A 380 -5.78 18.86 7.94
C ASP A 380 -6.97 19.30 7.08
N ASP A 381 -6.84 20.34 6.25
CA ASP A 381 -7.90 20.75 5.31
C ASP A 381 -8.20 19.66 4.25
N ALA A 382 -7.32 18.70 4.03
CA ALA A 382 -7.58 17.57 3.14
C ALA A 382 -8.59 16.57 3.72
N LEU A 383 -8.70 16.46 5.05
CA LEU A 383 -9.45 15.40 5.70
C LEU A 383 -10.95 15.42 5.34
N SER A 384 -11.59 16.59 5.36
CA SER A 384 -13.01 16.73 4.99
C SER A 384 -13.27 16.28 3.55
N THR A 385 -12.36 16.59 2.62
CA THR A 385 -12.44 16.13 1.23
C THR A 385 -12.43 14.60 1.16
N GLY A 386 -11.53 13.95 1.90
CA GLY A 386 -11.46 12.48 1.97
C GLY A 386 -12.75 11.86 2.52
N VAL A 387 -13.30 12.43 3.59
CA VAL A 387 -14.59 12.02 4.18
C VAL A 387 -15.73 12.10 3.16
N GLU A 388 -15.86 13.24 2.49
CA GLU A 388 -16.90 13.46 1.49
C GLU A 388 -16.80 12.51 0.32
N LEU A 389 -15.57 12.22 -0.14
CA LEU A 389 -15.32 11.32 -1.26
C LEU A 389 -15.66 9.86 -0.90
N LEU A 390 -15.19 9.35 0.24
CA LEU A 390 -15.47 7.97 0.63
C LEU A 390 -16.96 7.76 0.93
N ALA A 391 -17.58 8.66 1.70
CA ALA A 391 -18.99 8.55 2.02
C ALA A 391 -19.90 8.78 0.79
N GLY A 392 -19.56 9.74 -0.05
CA GLY A 392 -20.29 10.05 -1.28
C GLY A 392 -20.22 8.91 -2.29
N PHE A 393 -19.02 8.39 -2.52
CA PHE A 393 -18.83 7.28 -3.44
C PHE A 393 -19.56 6.01 -2.96
N ALA A 394 -19.48 5.69 -1.67
CA ALA A 394 -20.21 4.55 -1.12
C ALA A 394 -21.73 4.72 -1.31
N ALA A 395 -22.29 5.89 -1.02
CA ALA A 395 -23.72 6.16 -1.18
C ALA A 395 -24.17 6.08 -2.66
N GLU A 396 -23.38 6.61 -3.60
CA GLU A 396 -23.69 6.54 -5.04
C GLU A 396 -23.56 5.13 -5.61
N PHE A 397 -22.53 4.38 -5.22
CA PHE A 397 -22.36 2.98 -5.60
C PHE A 397 -23.57 2.15 -5.16
N LEU A 398 -23.98 2.27 -3.90
CA LEU A 398 -25.14 1.55 -3.36
C LEU A 398 -26.44 1.95 -4.06
N ALA A 399 -26.61 3.20 -4.48
CA ALA A 399 -27.78 3.65 -5.21
C ALA A 399 -27.88 3.10 -6.65
N GLY A 400 -26.84 2.38 -7.13
CA GLY A 400 -26.81 1.83 -8.48
C GLY A 400 -26.82 2.88 -9.59
N LYS A 401 -26.40 4.10 -9.30
CA LYS A 401 -26.23 5.13 -10.32
C LYS A 401 -25.03 4.76 -11.18
N ARG A 402 -25.30 4.26 -12.38
CA ARG A 402 -24.33 4.00 -13.45
C ARG A 402 -24.16 5.24 -14.32
#